data_282961f8b8768a5875b6dda9257fb9b5
#
_entry.id   282961f8b8768a5875b6dda9257fb9b5
#
_cell.length_a   1.000
_cell.length_b   1.000
_cell.length_c   1.000
_cell.angle_alpha   90.00
_cell.angle_beta   90.00
_cell.angle_gamma   90.00
#
_symmetry.space_group_name_H-M   'P 1'
#
loop_
_entity.id
_entity.type
_entity.pdbx_description
1 polymer ?
#
loop_
_entity_poly.entity_id
_entity_poly.type
_entity_poly.pdbx_seq_one_letter_code
_entity_poly.pdbx_strand_id
1 'polypeptide(L)'
;MIELIRPRSLWCAIAIVFASRPVHSQIAVGNSVEEHTASPGDSYMGTIQVRNLTSDPQPVRIYQTDYTFFADGTSHFDPVGSVPRSNAKWITPATSSIIVPPLGEMIVGYTVRVPLGDSLAGTYWSMIMLEGAVNAGGPKAKGQLAIGSIMRYAVQLATHIGGSGSRKILLSRQSVSAADDGSHSLELEVTNVGERGYRPLLWIELYDDKGKLQTKSQQQRGLLYPGTSVKQRFDLGKTGDGNFKAVVFADTGDDAVFAAQYRLHF
;
A
#
# COMPACT_ATOMS: atom_id res chain seq x y z
N MET A 1 20.23 -79.84 5.33
CA MET A 1 19.92 -78.70 4.44
C MET A 1 18.84 -77.90 5.14
N ILE A 2 19.24 -76.88 5.88
CA ILE A 2 18.35 -76.04 6.70
C ILE A 2 18.33 -74.66 6.05
N GLU A 3 17.17 -74.30 5.46
CA GLU A 3 16.97 -72.95 4.91
C GLU A 3 16.57 -71.97 6.00
N LEU A 4 17.32 -70.88 6.09
CA LEU A 4 17.07 -69.76 6.99
C LEU A 4 16.05 -68.81 6.31
N ILE A 5 14.87 -68.69 6.88
CA ILE A 5 13.88 -67.67 6.51
C ILE A 5 14.24 -66.34 7.20
N ARG A 6 14.57 -65.30 6.40
CA ARG A 6 14.80 -63.91 6.88
C ARG A 6 13.47 -63.17 7.00
N PRO A 7 13.19 -62.48 8.13
CA PRO A 7 12.00 -61.66 8.21
C PRO A 7 12.19 -60.36 7.43
N ARG A 8 11.25 -60.06 6.54
CA ARG A 8 11.10 -58.78 5.86
C ARG A 8 10.51 -57.77 6.85
N SER A 9 11.33 -56.81 7.32
CA SER A 9 10.89 -55.65 8.10
C SER A 9 10.07 -54.70 7.19
N LEU A 10 8.79 -54.64 7.44
CA LEU A 10 7.88 -53.65 6.83
C LEU A 10 8.13 -52.31 7.51
N TRP A 11 8.76 -51.36 6.82
CA TRP A 11 8.82 -49.96 7.24
C TRP A 11 7.52 -49.27 6.83
N CYS A 12 6.60 -49.07 7.79
CA CYS A 12 5.46 -48.17 7.61
C CYS A 12 5.95 -46.73 7.64
N ALA A 13 6.10 -46.10 6.47
CA ALA A 13 6.32 -44.67 6.37
C ALA A 13 4.99 -43.96 6.68
N ILE A 14 4.89 -43.38 7.87
CA ILE A 14 3.76 -42.48 8.24
C ILE A 14 3.99 -41.17 7.52
N ALA A 15 3.28 -40.94 6.42
CA ALA A 15 3.22 -39.64 5.75
C ALA A 15 2.33 -38.70 6.60
N ILE A 16 2.95 -37.80 7.36
CA ILE A 16 2.24 -36.73 8.04
C ILE A 16 1.87 -35.68 6.99
N VAL A 17 0.63 -35.73 6.52
CA VAL A 17 0.04 -34.72 5.65
C VAL A 17 -0.27 -33.49 6.51
N PHE A 18 0.59 -32.48 6.46
CA PHE A 18 0.27 -31.15 6.99
C PHE A 18 -0.82 -30.54 6.12
N ALA A 19 -2.07 -30.66 6.53
CA ALA A 19 -3.17 -29.90 5.96
C ALA A 19 -3.01 -28.43 6.39
N SER A 20 -2.29 -27.64 5.59
CA SER A 20 -2.27 -26.18 5.74
C SER A 20 -3.67 -25.64 5.42
N ARG A 21 -4.43 -25.30 6.46
CA ARG A 21 -5.68 -24.55 6.26
C ARG A 21 -5.30 -23.14 5.83
N PRO A 22 -5.83 -22.62 4.71
CA PRO A 22 -5.60 -21.24 4.34
C PRO A 22 -6.13 -20.33 5.45
N VAL A 23 -5.29 -19.42 5.93
CA VAL A 23 -5.70 -18.37 6.88
C VAL A 23 -6.55 -17.40 6.08
N HIS A 24 -7.87 -17.49 6.20
CA HIS A 24 -8.77 -16.53 5.61
C HIS A 24 -8.86 -15.30 6.52
N SER A 25 -8.88 -14.12 5.91
CA SER A 25 -9.18 -12.88 6.61
C SER A 25 -10.56 -13.00 7.30
N GLN A 26 -10.63 -12.62 8.57
CA GLN A 26 -11.87 -12.70 9.34
C GLN A 26 -12.84 -11.56 8.99
N ILE A 27 -12.30 -10.41 8.60
CA ILE A 27 -13.07 -9.25 8.16
C ILE A 27 -12.61 -8.78 6.79
N ALA A 28 -13.44 -8.04 6.09
CA ALA A 28 -13.11 -7.29 4.89
C ALA A 28 -13.59 -5.85 5.05
N VAL A 29 -12.86 -4.92 4.48
CA VAL A 29 -13.16 -3.49 4.49
C VAL A 29 -13.40 -3.04 3.05
N GLY A 30 -14.34 -2.14 2.83
CA GLY A 30 -14.68 -1.63 1.51
C GLY A 30 -13.52 -0.85 0.86
N ASN A 31 -13.68 0.46 0.68
CA ASN A 31 -12.62 1.28 0.11
C ASN A 31 -11.44 1.43 1.07
N SER A 32 -10.22 1.35 0.53
CA SER A 32 -8.98 1.55 1.29
C SER A 32 -8.48 2.99 1.24
N VAL A 33 -9.04 3.83 0.37
CA VAL A 33 -8.68 5.25 0.20
C VAL A 33 -9.93 6.06 -0.03
N GLU A 34 -10.13 7.07 0.79
CA GLU A 34 -11.21 8.06 0.68
C GLU A 34 -10.59 9.47 0.52
N GLU A 35 -10.98 10.19 -0.51
CA GLU A 35 -10.48 11.51 -0.83
C GLU A 35 -11.62 12.52 -0.86
N HIS A 36 -11.45 13.64 -0.16
CA HIS A 36 -12.41 14.74 -0.13
C HIS A 36 -11.71 16.07 -0.41
N THR A 37 -12.37 16.93 -1.14
CA THR A 37 -11.97 18.33 -1.28
C THR A 37 -12.85 19.18 -0.37
N ALA A 38 -12.22 20.01 0.45
CA ALA A 38 -12.89 20.85 1.43
C ALA A 38 -12.16 22.19 1.57
N SER A 39 -12.86 23.18 2.09
CA SER A 39 -12.30 24.48 2.46
C SER A 39 -12.00 24.55 3.97
N PRO A 40 -11.13 25.47 4.44
CA PRO A 40 -10.97 25.72 5.85
C PRO A 40 -12.31 26.03 6.52
N GLY A 41 -12.60 25.38 7.64
CA GLY A 41 -13.87 25.49 8.37
C GLY A 41 -14.97 24.52 7.93
N ASP A 42 -14.83 23.83 6.81
CA ASP A 42 -15.80 22.84 6.36
C ASP A 42 -15.88 21.62 7.29
N SER A 43 -17.04 20.98 7.26
CA SER A 43 -17.24 19.67 7.91
C SER A 43 -17.92 18.74 6.93
N TYR A 44 -17.42 17.49 6.88
CA TYR A 44 -18.03 16.43 6.08
C TYR A 44 -18.05 15.11 6.83
N MET A 45 -18.84 14.18 6.36
CA MET A 45 -18.98 12.84 6.92
C MET A 45 -18.66 11.79 5.86
N GLY A 46 -18.17 10.64 6.33
CA GLY A 46 -17.99 9.48 5.49
C GLY A 46 -18.31 8.20 6.26
N THR A 47 -18.27 7.09 5.56
CA THR A 47 -18.59 5.78 6.11
C THR A 47 -17.60 4.73 5.63
N ILE A 48 -17.30 3.78 6.50
CA ILE A 48 -16.48 2.62 6.21
C ILE A 48 -17.34 1.37 6.38
N GLN A 49 -17.47 0.57 5.32
CA GLN A 49 -18.16 -0.71 5.39
C GLN A 49 -17.20 -1.80 5.88
N VAL A 50 -17.63 -2.55 6.90
CA VAL A 50 -16.88 -3.65 7.50
C VAL A 50 -17.73 -4.92 7.41
N ARG A 51 -17.21 -5.96 6.76
CA ARG A 51 -17.88 -7.24 6.59
C ARG A 51 -17.18 -8.32 7.38
N ASN A 52 -17.95 -9.16 8.04
CA ASN A 52 -17.47 -10.37 8.69
C ASN A 52 -17.60 -11.55 7.73
N LEU A 53 -16.50 -12.24 7.46
CA LEU A 53 -16.45 -13.38 6.56
C LEU A 53 -16.55 -14.73 7.30
N THR A 54 -16.77 -14.69 8.63
CA THR A 54 -16.83 -15.87 9.49
C THR A 54 -18.22 -16.10 10.06
N SER A 55 -18.45 -17.31 10.58
CA SER A 55 -19.70 -17.71 11.26
C SER A 55 -19.76 -17.23 12.72
N ASP A 56 -18.74 -16.60 13.24
CA ASP A 56 -18.68 -16.10 14.60
C ASP A 56 -18.72 -14.56 14.63
N PRO A 57 -19.32 -13.92 15.66
CA PRO A 57 -19.26 -12.47 15.82
C PRO A 57 -17.80 -11.99 15.88
N GLN A 58 -17.47 -10.91 15.15
CA GLN A 58 -16.11 -10.36 15.11
C GLN A 58 -16.05 -9.00 15.81
N PRO A 59 -15.40 -8.89 16.98
CA PRO A 59 -15.10 -7.61 17.58
C PRO A 59 -13.99 -6.90 16.77
N VAL A 60 -14.23 -5.63 16.45
CA VAL A 60 -13.31 -4.78 15.68
C VAL A 60 -13.05 -3.52 16.48
N ARG A 61 -11.79 -3.25 16.77
CA ARG A 61 -11.32 -2.00 17.38
C ARG A 61 -11.05 -0.98 16.26
N ILE A 62 -11.43 0.28 16.53
CA ILE A 62 -11.30 1.39 15.58
C ILE A 62 -10.47 2.49 16.24
N TYR A 63 -9.41 2.91 15.58
CA TYR A 63 -8.51 3.97 16.03
C TYR A 63 -7.81 4.67 14.87
N GLN A 64 -7.09 5.73 15.13
CA GLN A 64 -6.42 6.53 14.11
C GLN A 64 -4.91 6.44 14.27
N THR A 65 -4.21 6.59 13.13
CA THR A 65 -2.76 6.73 13.07
C THR A 65 -2.39 7.72 11.97
N ASP A 66 -1.24 8.36 12.12
CA ASP A 66 -0.57 8.99 11.00
C ASP A 66 0.07 7.91 10.12
N TYR A 67 0.34 8.26 8.86
CA TYR A 67 0.89 7.31 7.90
C TYR A 67 1.87 7.97 6.94
N THR A 68 3.04 7.37 6.80
CA THR A 68 4.03 7.71 5.76
C THR A 68 4.61 6.45 5.14
N PHE A 69 5.09 6.56 3.92
CA PHE A 69 5.73 5.45 3.20
C PHE A 69 6.84 5.97 2.29
N PHE A 70 7.84 5.11 2.03
CA PHE A 70 9.04 5.49 1.32
C PHE A 70 9.47 4.44 0.29
N ALA A 71 10.30 4.86 -0.66
CA ALA A 71 10.77 4.04 -1.77
C ALA A 71 11.64 2.84 -1.35
N ASP A 72 12.17 2.84 -0.14
CA ASP A 72 12.91 1.72 0.45
C ASP A 72 12.00 0.58 0.93
N GLY A 73 10.67 0.75 0.80
CA GLY A 73 9.66 -0.21 1.23
C GLY A 73 9.20 -0.03 2.67
N THR A 74 9.75 0.94 3.41
CA THR A 74 9.30 1.23 4.78
C THR A 74 7.96 1.94 4.77
N SER A 75 7.15 1.63 5.78
CA SER A 75 5.88 2.30 6.08
C SER A 75 5.77 2.52 7.58
N HIS A 76 5.37 3.72 7.97
CA HIS A 76 5.25 4.11 9.37
C HIS A 76 3.79 4.40 9.71
N PHE A 77 3.37 3.89 10.86
CA PHE A 77 2.06 4.11 11.46
C PHE A 77 2.28 4.77 12.82
N ASP A 78 2.36 6.09 12.81
CA ASP A 78 2.78 6.88 13.94
C ASP A 78 1.58 7.37 14.78
N PRO A 79 1.79 7.80 16.03
CA PRO A 79 0.74 8.41 16.82
C PRO A 79 0.10 9.63 16.13
N VAL A 80 -1.17 9.87 16.41
CA VAL A 80 -1.94 10.98 15.85
C VAL A 80 -1.25 12.33 16.03
N GLY A 81 -1.00 13.04 14.94
CA GLY A 81 -0.39 14.36 14.91
C GLY A 81 1.15 14.36 14.94
N SER A 82 1.79 13.20 14.65
CA SER A 82 3.24 13.08 14.49
C SER A 82 3.73 13.64 13.14
N VAL A 83 2.86 13.63 12.11
CA VAL A 83 3.18 14.11 10.77
C VAL A 83 2.66 15.54 10.59
N PRO A 84 3.45 16.47 10.03
CA PRO A 84 3.04 17.88 9.90
C PRO A 84 1.74 18.10 9.10
N ARG A 85 1.46 17.20 8.15
CA ARG A 85 0.23 17.24 7.33
C ARG A 85 -0.80 16.19 7.73
N SER A 86 -0.82 15.81 9.03
CA SER A 86 -1.83 14.92 9.57
C SER A 86 -3.18 15.61 9.66
N ASN A 87 -4.24 14.98 9.16
CA ASN A 87 -5.63 15.34 9.42
C ASN A 87 -6.28 14.48 10.52
N ALA A 88 -5.51 13.62 11.19
CA ALA A 88 -6.07 12.70 12.18
C ALA A 88 -6.83 13.40 13.30
N LYS A 89 -6.36 14.58 13.75
CA LYS A 89 -7.06 15.40 14.76
C LYS A 89 -8.36 16.07 14.26
N TRP A 90 -8.57 16.10 12.94
CA TRP A 90 -9.79 16.62 12.32
C TRP A 90 -10.90 15.57 12.28
N ILE A 91 -10.53 14.29 12.36
CA ILE A 91 -11.38 13.14 12.17
C ILE A 91 -11.88 12.64 13.52
N THR A 92 -13.17 12.36 13.60
CA THR A 92 -13.81 11.74 14.76
C THR A 92 -14.60 10.52 14.29
N PRO A 93 -14.13 9.29 14.51
CA PRO A 93 -14.93 8.09 14.29
C PRO A 93 -16.16 8.09 15.20
N ALA A 94 -17.28 7.58 14.71
CA ALA A 94 -18.53 7.52 15.49
C ALA A 94 -18.43 6.58 16.69
N THR A 95 -17.51 5.62 16.66
CA THR A 95 -17.25 4.68 17.74
C THR A 95 -15.78 4.20 17.72
N SER A 96 -15.28 3.74 18.86
CA SER A 96 -13.95 3.12 18.97
C SER A 96 -13.97 1.60 18.82
N SER A 97 -15.17 0.97 18.77
CA SER A 97 -15.29 -0.47 18.57
C SER A 97 -16.69 -0.83 18.07
N ILE A 98 -16.77 -1.95 17.35
CA ILE A 98 -18.01 -2.59 16.89
C ILE A 98 -17.92 -4.10 17.07
N ILE A 99 -19.06 -4.78 17.04
CA ILE A 99 -19.13 -6.24 16.89
C ILE A 99 -19.88 -6.51 15.59
N VAL A 100 -19.16 -7.02 14.57
CA VAL A 100 -19.75 -7.35 13.28
C VAL A 100 -20.42 -8.73 13.38
N PRO A 101 -21.73 -8.85 13.10
CA PRO A 101 -22.45 -10.11 13.23
C PRO A 101 -21.89 -11.18 12.29
N PRO A 102 -22.12 -12.48 12.57
CA PRO A 102 -21.69 -13.59 11.71
C PRO A 102 -22.17 -13.38 10.27
N LEU A 103 -21.23 -13.51 9.30
CA LEU A 103 -21.48 -13.37 7.86
C LEU A 103 -22.22 -12.07 7.47
N GLY A 104 -22.22 -11.10 8.39
CA GLY A 104 -22.93 -9.81 8.24
C GLY A 104 -21.98 -8.65 7.98
N GLU A 105 -22.55 -7.46 8.02
CA GLU A 105 -21.82 -6.21 7.82
C GLU A 105 -22.23 -5.12 8.80
N MET A 106 -21.35 -4.16 9.03
CA MET A 106 -21.57 -2.96 9.81
C MET A 106 -21.00 -1.76 9.07
N ILE A 107 -21.65 -0.61 9.25
CA ILE A 107 -21.17 0.67 8.71
C ILE A 107 -20.62 1.50 9.88
N VAL A 108 -19.37 1.93 9.76
CA VAL A 108 -18.70 2.83 10.69
C VAL A 108 -18.69 4.22 10.11
N GLY A 109 -19.43 5.14 10.73
CA GLY A 109 -19.42 6.56 10.36
C GLY A 109 -18.18 7.27 10.92
N TYR A 110 -17.75 8.33 10.26
CA TYR A 110 -16.79 9.30 10.78
C TYR A 110 -17.17 10.72 10.34
N THR A 111 -16.75 11.70 11.13
CA THR A 111 -16.89 13.13 10.81
C THR A 111 -15.51 13.74 10.72
N VAL A 112 -15.32 14.59 9.71
CA VAL A 112 -14.10 15.40 9.56
C VAL A 112 -14.46 16.86 9.72
N ARG A 113 -13.74 17.57 10.59
CA ARG A 113 -13.87 19.02 10.80
C ARG A 113 -12.55 19.69 10.43
N VAL A 114 -12.52 20.33 9.27
CA VAL A 114 -11.35 21.06 8.78
C VAL A 114 -11.18 22.33 9.65
N PRO A 115 -10.01 22.55 10.26
CA PRO A 115 -9.80 23.76 11.05
C PRO A 115 -10.00 25.04 10.22
N LEU A 116 -10.38 26.11 10.90
CA LEU A 116 -10.29 27.47 10.35
C LEU A 116 -8.80 27.87 10.28
N GLY A 117 -8.38 28.47 9.17
CA GLY A 117 -7.02 28.98 9.03
C GLY A 117 -6.64 29.24 7.58
N ASP A 118 -6.12 30.44 7.32
CA ASP A 118 -5.72 30.89 5.97
C ASP A 118 -4.44 30.21 5.48
N SER A 119 -3.71 29.55 6.36
CA SER A 119 -2.45 28.86 6.04
C SER A 119 -2.63 27.41 5.57
N LEU A 120 -3.85 26.86 5.62
CA LEU A 120 -4.10 25.50 5.15
C LEU A 120 -4.05 25.44 3.63
N ALA A 121 -3.19 24.58 3.10
CA ALA A 121 -3.04 24.37 1.66
C ALA A 121 -2.62 22.95 1.34
N GLY A 122 -2.96 22.47 0.15
CA GLY A 122 -2.54 21.16 -0.33
C GLY A 122 -3.31 20.01 0.29
N THR A 123 -2.63 18.93 0.64
CA THR A 123 -3.26 17.69 1.13
C THR A 123 -2.82 17.37 2.55
N TYR A 124 -3.80 17.00 3.36
CA TYR A 124 -3.64 16.46 4.70
C TYR A 124 -4.21 15.04 4.72
N TRP A 125 -3.55 14.11 5.41
CA TRP A 125 -4.00 12.70 5.43
C TRP A 125 -3.66 12.01 6.74
N SER A 126 -4.38 10.94 7.00
CA SER A 126 -4.15 9.98 8.08
C SER A 126 -4.89 8.67 7.79
N MET A 127 -4.91 7.75 8.73
CA MET A 127 -5.64 6.51 8.59
C MET A 127 -6.64 6.28 9.72
N ILE A 128 -7.78 5.67 9.38
CA ILE A 128 -8.61 4.94 10.33
C ILE A 128 -8.20 3.47 10.24
N MET A 129 -7.76 2.94 11.39
CA MET A 129 -7.38 1.54 11.54
C MET A 129 -8.54 0.72 12.08
N LEU A 130 -8.78 -0.44 11.46
CA LEU A 130 -9.77 -1.42 11.88
C LEU A 130 -9.00 -2.71 12.22
N GLU A 131 -8.95 -3.02 13.51
CA GLU A 131 -8.21 -4.16 14.03
C GLU A 131 -9.18 -5.22 14.52
N GLY A 132 -9.22 -6.36 13.83
CA GLY A 132 -9.98 -7.52 14.25
C GLY A 132 -9.34 -8.18 15.46
N ALA A 133 -10.14 -8.54 16.47
CA ALA A 133 -9.63 -9.27 17.62
C ALA A 133 -9.21 -10.68 17.20
N VAL A 134 -8.14 -11.17 17.82
CA VAL A 134 -7.69 -12.53 17.62
C VAL A 134 -8.67 -13.48 18.32
N ASN A 135 -9.40 -14.27 17.56
CA ASN A 135 -9.97 -15.49 18.13
C ASN A 135 -8.81 -16.49 18.28
N ALA A 136 -8.18 -16.49 19.46
CA ALA A 136 -7.36 -17.62 19.86
C ALA A 136 -8.32 -18.82 19.98
N GLY A 137 -8.48 -19.55 18.86
CA GLY A 137 -9.44 -20.63 18.71
C GLY A 137 -9.50 -21.54 19.93
N GLY A 138 -10.70 -22.00 20.27
CA GLY A 138 -11.17 -22.99 21.20
C GLY A 138 -10.33 -23.45 22.41
N PRO A 139 -10.86 -24.25 23.29
CA PRO A 139 -10.14 -24.71 24.49
C PRO A 139 -8.85 -25.46 24.08
N LYS A 140 -7.72 -24.93 24.54
CA LYS A 140 -6.39 -25.49 24.26
C LYS A 140 -6.23 -26.82 24.99
N ALA A 141 -5.93 -27.88 24.27
CA ALA A 141 -5.39 -29.08 24.89
C ALA A 141 -4.04 -28.75 25.55
N LYS A 142 -3.78 -29.32 26.73
CA LYS A 142 -2.52 -29.11 27.45
C LYS A 142 -1.33 -29.43 26.56
N GLY A 143 -0.47 -28.45 26.28
CA GLY A 143 0.74 -28.62 25.46
C GLY A 143 0.62 -28.12 23.99
N GLN A 144 -0.49 -27.55 23.55
CA GLN A 144 -0.61 -26.95 22.22
C GLN A 144 -0.24 -25.45 22.23
N LEU A 145 0.67 -25.06 21.33
CA LEU A 145 0.99 -23.67 21.06
C LEU A 145 -0.12 -23.10 20.17
N ALA A 146 -0.84 -22.07 20.63
CA ALA A 146 -1.78 -21.35 19.77
C ALA A 146 -1.11 -20.09 19.24
N ILE A 147 -0.95 -20.02 17.92
CA ILE A 147 -0.51 -18.81 17.23
C ILE A 147 -1.76 -18.00 16.88
N GLY A 148 -1.91 -16.83 17.51
CA GLY A 148 -2.95 -15.88 17.15
C GLY A 148 -2.41 -14.87 16.13
N SER A 149 -3.19 -14.58 15.09
CA SER A 149 -2.88 -13.54 14.10
C SER A 149 -3.85 -12.36 14.26
N ILE A 150 -3.32 -11.15 14.37
CA ILE A 150 -4.12 -9.92 14.37
C ILE A 150 -4.15 -9.38 12.94
N MET A 151 -5.35 -9.24 12.39
CA MET A 151 -5.52 -8.60 11.08
C MET A 151 -5.87 -7.12 11.29
N ARG A 152 -5.11 -6.25 10.62
CA ARG A 152 -5.34 -4.81 10.63
C ARG A 152 -5.64 -4.33 9.21
N TYR A 153 -6.70 -3.56 9.08
CA TYR A 153 -7.05 -2.84 7.87
C TYR A 153 -6.87 -1.36 8.12
N ALA A 154 -6.36 -0.66 7.11
CA ALA A 154 -6.14 0.77 7.15
C ALA A 154 -6.95 1.43 6.04
N VAL A 155 -7.80 2.39 6.38
CA VAL A 155 -8.50 3.25 5.44
C VAL A 155 -7.82 4.60 5.46
N GLN A 156 -7.22 4.98 4.33
CA GLN A 156 -6.56 6.27 4.15
C GLN A 156 -7.63 7.34 3.93
N LEU A 157 -7.58 8.40 4.73
CA LEU A 157 -8.44 9.55 4.58
C LEU A 157 -7.61 10.77 4.17
N ALA A 158 -7.78 11.23 2.94
CA ALA A 158 -7.13 12.41 2.42
C ALA A 158 -8.10 13.58 2.29
N THR A 159 -7.71 14.72 2.85
CA THR A 159 -8.44 16.00 2.72
C THR A 159 -7.59 16.94 1.86
N HIS A 160 -8.10 17.30 0.70
CA HIS A 160 -7.51 18.30 -0.18
C HIS A 160 -8.12 19.67 0.11
N ILE A 161 -7.29 20.67 0.40
CA ILE A 161 -7.77 22.03 0.64
C ILE A 161 -7.98 22.74 -0.70
N GLY A 162 -9.23 22.77 -1.12
CA GLY A 162 -9.63 23.32 -2.42
C GLY A 162 -8.76 22.82 -3.58
N GLY A 163 -8.38 23.72 -4.47
CA GLY A 163 -7.38 23.49 -5.53
C GLY A 163 -5.96 23.86 -5.14
N SER A 164 -5.70 24.23 -3.88
CA SER A 164 -4.42 24.78 -3.40
C SER A 164 -3.32 23.72 -3.26
N GLY A 165 -2.10 24.23 -3.04
CA GLY A 165 -0.90 23.42 -2.84
C GLY A 165 -0.18 23.05 -4.14
N SER A 166 1.12 23.23 -4.14
CA SER A 166 1.97 22.93 -5.29
C SER A 166 2.06 21.41 -5.54
N ARG A 167 2.09 21.01 -6.83
CA ARG A 167 2.43 19.67 -7.26
C ARG A 167 3.86 19.68 -7.77
N LYS A 168 4.72 18.91 -7.15
CA LYS A 168 6.14 18.81 -7.52
C LYS A 168 6.61 17.39 -7.30
N ILE A 169 7.36 16.88 -8.27
CA ILE A 169 7.90 15.53 -8.23
C ILE A 169 9.43 15.59 -8.36
N LEU A 170 10.11 14.75 -7.60
CA LEU A 170 11.54 14.52 -7.73
C LEU A 170 11.75 13.07 -8.19
N LEU A 171 12.49 12.90 -9.29
CA LEU A 171 12.95 11.62 -9.82
C LEU A 171 14.43 11.48 -9.45
N SER A 172 14.78 10.53 -8.61
CA SER A 172 16.13 10.38 -8.06
C SER A 172 16.54 8.90 -7.89
N ARG A 173 17.78 8.67 -7.48
CA ARG A 173 18.33 7.34 -7.13
C ARG A 173 18.09 6.29 -8.21
N GLN A 174 18.39 6.66 -9.47
CA GLN A 174 18.27 5.73 -10.59
C GLN A 174 19.29 4.58 -10.48
N SER A 175 18.85 3.40 -10.83
CA SER A 175 19.68 2.21 -10.99
C SER A 175 19.20 1.37 -12.17
N VAL A 176 20.13 0.71 -12.85
CA VAL A 176 19.84 -0.19 -13.94
C VAL A 176 20.20 -1.60 -13.51
N SER A 177 19.37 -2.56 -13.85
CA SER A 177 19.63 -3.97 -13.63
C SER A 177 19.38 -4.77 -14.90
N ALA A 178 20.20 -5.83 -15.10
CA ALA A 178 20.01 -6.83 -16.12
C ALA A 178 19.47 -8.11 -15.48
N ALA A 179 18.59 -8.81 -16.16
CA ALA A 179 18.12 -10.13 -15.79
C ALA A 179 18.85 -11.22 -16.61
N ASP A 180 18.78 -12.47 -16.14
CA ASP A 180 19.45 -13.61 -16.78
C ASP A 180 18.97 -13.89 -18.23
N ASP A 181 17.77 -13.45 -18.55
CA ASP A 181 17.17 -13.58 -19.89
C ASP A 181 17.61 -12.47 -20.88
N GLY A 182 18.50 -11.56 -20.45
CA GLY A 182 19.00 -10.43 -21.22
C GLY A 182 18.03 -9.22 -21.26
N SER A 183 17.00 -9.21 -20.45
CA SER A 183 16.15 -8.01 -20.29
C SER A 183 16.78 -7.03 -19.29
N HIS A 184 16.55 -5.74 -19.53
CA HIS A 184 17.02 -4.66 -18.67
C HIS A 184 15.85 -3.93 -18.01
N SER A 185 16.09 -3.35 -16.84
CA SER A 185 15.12 -2.48 -16.18
C SER A 185 15.79 -1.26 -15.56
N LEU A 186 15.07 -0.15 -15.58
CA LEU A 186 15.42 1.08 -14.88
C LEU A 186 14.56 1.20 -13.63
N GLU A 187 15.18 1.32 -12.47
CA GLU A 187 14.52 1.66 -11.22
C GLU A 187 14.89 3.07 -10.80
N LEU A 188 13.94 3.79 -10.20
CA LEU A 188 14.16 5.11 -9.62
C LEU A 188 13.21 5.37 -8.47
N GLU A 189 13.58 6.30 -7.61
CA GLU A 189 12.74 6.83 -6.55
C GLU A 189 11.93 8.01 -7.09
N VAL A 190 10.62 7.97 -6.82
CA VAL A 190 9.65 9.01 -7.17
C VAL A 190 9.14 9.62 -5.88
N THR A 191 9.50 10.87 -5.60
CA THR A 191 9.15 11.58 -4.37
C THR A 191 8.22 12.73 -4.65
N ASN A 192 7.13 12.85 -3.91
CA ASN A 192 6.32 14.06 -3.91
C ASN A 192 6.98 15.13 -3.01
N VAL A 193 7.59 16.11 -3.62
CA VAL A 193 8.21 17.26 -2.93
C VAL A 193 7.33 18.51 -2.96
N GLY A 194 6.08 18.35 -3.37
CA GLY A 194 5.06 19.40 -3.33
C GLY A 194 4.24 19.40 -2.04
N GLU A 195 3.09 20.05 -2.09
CA GLU A 195 2.17 20.19 -0.96
C GLU A 195 0.85 19.44 -1.19
N ARG A 196 0.56 19.06 -2.43
CA ARG A 196 -0.66 18.35 -2.81
C ARG A 196 -0.38 16.89 -3.09
N GLY A 197 -1.26 15.99 -2.60
CA GLY A 197 -1.26 14.58 -2.98
C GLY A 197 -1.88 14.39 -4.37
N TYR A 198 -1.33 13.46 -5.14
CA TYR A 198 -1.79 13.13 -6.48
C TYR A 198 -1.41 11.70 -6.87
N ARG A 199 -2.04 11.19 -7.93
CA ARG A 199 -1.71 9.90 -8.54
C ARG A 199 -0.93 10.16 -9.82
N PRO A 200 0.42 10.10 -9.79
CA PRO A 200 1.20 10.39 -10.98
C PRO A 200 1.04 9.28 -12.02
N LEU A 201 0.85 9.67 -13.28
CA LEU A 201 1.07 8.81 -14.42
C LEU A 201 2.55 8.90 -14.80
N LEU A 202 3.26 7.79 -14.71
CA LEU A 202 4.67 7.69 -15.01
C LEU A 202 4.85 6.92 -16.32
N TRP A 203 5.72 7.43 -17.21
CA TRP A 203 6.12 6.64 -18.38
C TRP A 203 7.59 6.87 -18.71
N ILE A 204 8.15 5.92 -19.44
CA ILE A 204 9.51 5.96 -19.95
C ILE A 204 9.49 5.81 -21.47
N GLU A 205 10.39 6.50 -22.13
CA GLU A 205 10.73 6.34 -23.54
C GLU A 205 12.22 6.08 -23.65
N LEU A 206 12.59 4.93 -24.27
CA LEU A 206 13.97 4.52 -24.49
C LEU A 206 14.31 4.70 -25.97
N TYR A 207 15.38 5.44 -26.24
CA TYR A 207 15.87 5.71 -27.57
C TYR A 207 17.29 5.16 -27.75
N ASP A 208 17.60 4.62 -28.95
CA ASP A 208 18.95 4.25 -29.32
C ASP A 208 19.82 5.47 -29.67
N ASP A 209 21.08 5.24 -30.04
CA ASP A 209 22.04 6.27 -30.44
C ASP A 209 21.65 7.05 -31.68
N LYS A 210 20.76 6.48 -32.55
CA LYS A 210 20.20 7.10 -33.73
C LYS A 210 18.90 7.87 -33.46
N GLY A 211 18.45 7.89 -32.22
CA GLY A 211 17.21 8.55 -31.81
C GLY A 211 15.94 7.76 -32.16
N LYS A 212 16.05 6.49 -32.50
CA LYS A 212 14.89 5.63 -32.74
C LYS A 212 14.33 5.12 -31.41
N LEU A 213 13.02 5.26 -31.24
CA LEU A 213 12.31 4.73 -30.07
C LEU A 213 12.38 3.19 -30.06
N GLN A 214 12.88 2.62 -28.95
CA GLN A 214 13.01 1.18 -28.74
C GLN A 214 11.90 0.66 -27.82
N THR A 215 11.61 1.36 -26.73
CA THR A 215 10.63 0.95 -25.74
C THR A 215 9.85 2.14 -25.21
N LYS A 216 8.56 1.95 -24.98
CA LYS A 216 7.70 2.85 -24.23
C LYS A 216 6.86 2.03 -23.24
N SER A 217 6.89 2.39 -21.97
CA SER A 217 6.11 1.74 -20.91
C SER A 217 5.53 2.79 -19.99
N GLN A 218 4.29 2.58 -19.51
CA GLN A 218 3.62 3.52 -18.62
C GLN A 218 2.93 2.81 -17.46
N GLN A 219 2.81 3.49 -16.32
CA GLN A 219 2.13 2.99 -15.13
C GLN A 219 1.48 4.14 -14.36
N GLN A 220 0.20 3.97 -14.03
CA GLN A 220 -0.49 4.81 -13.06
C GLN A 220 -0.11 4.37 -11.65
N ARG A 221 0.30 5.33 -10.80
CA ARG A 221 0.62 5.07 -9.39
C ARG A 221 -0.56 5.32 -8.48
N GLY A 222 -0.51 4.75 -7.28
CA GLY A 222 -1.41 5.11 -6.19
C GLY A 222 -1.20 6.55 -5.70
N LEU A 223 -2.00 6.99 -4.75
CA LEU A 223 -1.91 8.33 -4.18
C LEU A 223 -0.56 8.53 -3.47
N LEU A 224 0.19 9.52 -3.93
CA LEU A 224 1.50 9.90 -3.41
C LEU A 224 1.35 11.19 -2.61
N TYR A 225 1.50 11.09 -1.30
CA TYR A 225 1.34 12.22 -0.37
C TYR A 225 2.59 13.10 -0.33
N PRO A 226 2.46 14.39 0.07
CA PRO A 226 3.60 15.26 0.29
C PRO A 226 4.67 14.64 1.21
N GLY A 227 5.92 14.63 0.76
CA GLY A 227 7.05 14.07 1.52
C GLY A 227 7.17 12.55 1.49
N THR A 228 6.26 11.84 0.82
CA THR A 228 6.36 10.38 0.63
C THR A 228 7.00 10.02 -0.69
N SER A 229 7.55 8.81 -0.80
CA SER A 229 8.18 8.34 -2.02
C SER A 229 7.84 6.88 -2.33
N VAL A 230 7.96 6.50 -3.59
CA VAL A 230 7.79 5.14 -4.08
C VAL A 230 8.91 4.77 -5.03
N LYS A 231 9.26 3.48 -5.03
CA LYS A 231 10.12 2.93 -6.06
C LYS A 231 9.32 2.67 -7.32
N GLN A 232 9.81 3.16 -8.45
CA GLN A 232 9.27 2.88 -9.78
C GLN A 232 10.29 2.05 -10.56
N ARG A 233 9.84 0.91 -11.07
CA ARG A 233 10.59 0.08 -12.00
C ARG A 233 9.93 0.15 -13.37
N PHE A 234 10.75 0.37 -14.39
CA PHE A 234 10.38 0.28 -15.79
C PHE A 234 11.11 -0.90 -16.43
N ASP A 235 10.37 -1.75 -17.09
CA ASP A 235 10.93 -2.78 -17.93
C ASP A 235 11.33 -2.14 -19.27
N LEU A 236 12.59 -2.31 -19.67
CA LEU A 236 13.14 -1.79 -20.90
C LEU A 236 13.18 -2.86 -22.01
N GLY A 237 12.82 -4.10 -21.67
CA GLY A 237 12.88 -5.24 -22.57
C GLY A 237 14.30 -5.73 -22.84
N LYS A 238 14.43 -6.56 -23.87
CA LYS A 238 15.74 -7.05 -24.35
C LYS A 238 16.34 -6.00 -25.26
N THR A 239 17.30 -5.27 -24.72
CA THR A 239 18.08 -4.28 -25.48
C THR A 239 19.42 -4.90 -25.82
N GLY A 240 19.91 -4.72 -27.06
CA GLY A 240 21.29 -5.08 -27.42
C GLY A 240 22.31 -4.17 -26.73
N ASP A 241 23.59 -4.56 -26.82
CA ASP A 241 24.69 -3.73 -26.33
C ASP A 241 24.72 -2.39 -27.05
N GLY A 242 24.99 -1.31 -26.32
CA GLY A 242 25.07 0.02 -26.89
C GLY A 242 24.71 1.15 -25.95
N ASN A 243 24.66 2.36 -26.52
CA ASN A 243 24.27 3.57 -25.80
C ASN A 243 22.82 3.90 -26.06
N PHE A 244 22.10 4.17 -24.98
CA PHE A 244 20.68 4.52 -25.02
C PHE A 244 20.42 5.81 -24.25
N LYS A 245 19.34 6.47 -24.63
CA LYS A 245 18.80 7.62 -23.91
C LYS A 245 17.41 7.26 -23.39
N ALA A 246 17.25 7.20 -22.07
CA ALA A 246 15.97 7.04 -21.42
C ALA A 246 15.43 8.40 -21.00
N VAL A 247 14.17 8.68 -21.31
CA VAL A 247 13.45 9.86 -20.82
C VAL A 247 12.28 9.36 -19.98
N VAL A 248 12.29 9.70 -18.69
CA VAL A 248 11.21 9.38 -17.78
C VAL A 248 10.35 10.61 -17.59
N PHE A 249 9.06 10.44 -17.73
CA PHE A 249 8.06 11.49 -17.57
C PHE A 249 7.16 11.17 -16.37
N ALA A 250 6.67 12.24 -15.72
CA ALA A 250 5.71 12.16 -14.64
C ALA A 250 4.65 13.24 -14.80
N ASP A 251 3.42 12.82 -15.09
CA ASP A 251 2.25 13.68 -15.11
C ASP A 251 1.55 13.61 -13.75
N THR A 252 1.34 14.75 -13.13
CA THR A 252 0.70 14.89 -11.80
C THR A 252 -0.79 15.22 -11.91
N GLY A 253 -1.35 15.25 -13.13
CA GLY A 253 -2.78 15.50 -13.40
C GLY A 253 -3.15 16.99 -13.37
N ASP A 254 -2.21 17.86 -13.66
CA ASP A 254 -2.39 19.28 -13.98
C ASP A 254 -1.64 19.62 -15.27
N ASP A 255 -1.47 20.91 -15.57
CA ASP A 255 -0.80 21.35 -16.81
C ASP A 255 0.72 21.10 -16.84
N ALA A 256 1.30 20.54 -15.75
CA ALA A 256 2.74 20.33 -15.63
C ALA A 256 3.11 18.85 -15.75
N VAL A 257 4.00 18.56 -16.71
CA VAL A 257 4.67 17.26 -16.87
C VAL A 257 6.13 17.43 -16.49
N PHE A 258 6.59 16.63 -15.55
CA PHE A 258 8.01 16.59 -15.15
C PHE A 258 8.74 15.55 -15.98
N ALA A 259 10.01 15.81 -16.32
CA ALA A 259 10.82 14.88 -17.08
C ALA A 259 12.25 14.83 -16.54
N ALA A 260 12.84 13.61 -16.61
CA ALA A 260 14.26 13.40 -16.36
C ALA A 260 14.86 12.55 -17.46
N GLN A 261 16.09 12.88 -17.87
CA GLN A 261 16.81 12.17 -18.90
C GLN A 261 18.01 11.44 -18.32
N TYR A 262 18.19 10.19 -18.72
CA TYR A 262 19.29 9.33 -18.31
C TYR A 262 20.02 8.79 -19.54
N ARG A 263 21.36 8.71 -19.44
CA ARG A 263 22.20 7.99 -20.41
C ARG A 263 22.48 6.61 -19.85
N LEU A 264 22.15 5.60 -20.62
CA LEU A 264 22.31 4.21 -20.25
C LEU A 264 23.28 3.54 -21.21
N HIS A 265 24.04 2.58 -20.73
CA HIS A 265 24.91 1.72 -21.52
C HIS A 265 24.67 0.28 -21.07
N PHE A 266 24.37 -0.57 -22.02
CA PHE A 266 24.17 -2.01 -21.82
C PHE A 266 25.23 -2.78 -22.57
#